data_f18d88cd21a5cd95323ece90a94ca317
#
_entry.id   f18d88cd21a5cd95323ece90a94ca317
#
_cell.length_a   1.000
_cell.length_b   1.000
_cell.length_c   1.000
_cell.angle_alpha   90.00
_cell.angle_beta   90.00
_cell.angle_gamma   90.00
#
_symmetry.space_group_name_H-M   'P 1'
#
loop_
_entity.id
_entity.type
_entity.pdbx_description
1 polymer ?
#
loop_
_entity_poly.entity_id
_entity_poly.type
_entity_poly.pdbx_seq_one_letter_code
_entity_poly.pdbx_strand_id
1 'polypeptide(L)'
;IRRQRQMCIRDSVYAVHFGLKNCKKPSDTSSIGRLVDVEFWAYRWAPAFKINSNELIQIVSENQNLLQSSVSENSSFCNALCHFMVGKDKWKGTITDLLEELEEEFPSEARRKDWPKTPQIAGSQVKRLKSSLEQYDISYRSVRKNSCRLVILEKKHKD
;
A
#
# COMPACT_ATOMS: atom_id res chain seq x y z
N ILE A 1 12.34 3.77 36.74
CA ILE A 1 11.14 4.24 35.97
C ILE A 1 11.09 5.77 35.90
N ARG A 2 11.26 6.53 36.98
CA ARG A 2 11.22 8.02 36.96
C ARG A 2 12.35 8.65 36.14
N ARG A 3 13.59 8.17 36.27
CA ARG A 3 14.77 8.65 35.51
C ARG A 3 14.61 8.37 34.02
N GLN A 4 14.07 7.22 33.65
CA GLN A 4 13.86 6.82 32.25
C GLN A 4 12.80 7.70 31.56
N ARG A 5 11.69 8.06 32.26
CA ARG A 5 10.69 8.99 31.75
C ARG A 5 11.24 10.41 31.53
N GLN A 6 12.07 10.91 32.47
CA GLN A 6 12.69 12.23 32.32
C GLN A 6 13.68 12.31 31.16
N MET A 7 14.45 11.23 30.90
CA MET A 7 15.31 11.16 29.73
C MET A 7 14.49 11.21 28.43
N CYS A 8 13.43 10.39 28.31
CA CYS A 8 12.58 10.38 27.11
C CYS A 8 11.91 11.74 26.83
N ILE A 9 11.43 12.45 27.87
CA ILE A 9 10.82 13.77 27.71
C ILE A 9 11.85 14.79 27.23
N ARG A 10 13.04 14.81 27.81
CA ARG A 10 14.11 15.74 27.42
C ARG A 10 14.53 15.50 25.97
N ASP A 11 14.70 14.24 25.57
CA ASP A 11 15.12 13.88 24.22
C ASP A 11 14.00 14.21 23.19
N SER A 12 12.73 14.01 23.56
CA SER A 12 11.61 14.40 22.74
C SER A 12 11.54 15.92 22.54
N VAL A 13 11.70 16.71 23.62
CA VAL A 13 11.71 18.18 23.56
C VAL A 13 12.90 18.68 22.74
N TYR A 14 14.07 18.06 22.90
CA TYR A 14 15.24 18.39 22.10
C TYR A 14 15.01 18.12 20.60
N ALA A 15 14.44 16.96 20.26
CA ALA A 15 14.12 16.61 18.88
C ALA A 15 13.12 17.58 18.25
N VAL A 16 12.06 17.95 18.97
CA VAL A 16 11.09 18.94 18.50
C VAL A 16 11.76 20.30 18.25
N HIS A 17 12.54 20.79 19.22
CA HIS A 17 13.25 22.06 19.09
C HIS A 17 14.23 22.05 17.90
N PHE A 18 14.97 20.96 17.74
CA PHE A 18 15.87 20.77 16.61
C PHE A 18 15.10 20.77 15.26
N GLY A 19 14.00 20.03 15.18
CA GLY A 19 13.15 19.96 13.99
C GLY A 19 12.51 21.30 13.62
N LEU A 20 12.14 22.12 14.61
CA LEU A 20 11.64 23.49 14.40
C LEU A 20 12.73 24.43 13.85
N LYS A 21 13.96 24.28 14.28
CA LYS A 21 15.11 25.08 13.76
C LYS A 21 15.53 24.63 12.37
N ASN A 22 15.47 23.34 12.06
CA ASN A 22 15.87 22.78 10.78
C ASN A 22 14.67 22.68 9.83
N CYS A 23 14.29 23.80 9.22
CA CYS A 23 13.17 23.88 8.26
C CYS A 23 13.48 23.28 6.88
N LYS A 24 14.48 22.42 6.73
CA LYS A 24 14.78 21.75 5.45
C LYS A 24 13.66 20.80 5.07
N LYS A 25 13.23 20.90 3.81
CA LYS A 25 12.30 19.95 3.19
C LYS A 25 13.10 18.82 2.54
N PRO A 26 12.59 17.58 2.50
CA PRO A 26 13.22 16.56 1.68
C PRO A 26 13.27 17.03 0.23
N SER A 27 14.36 16.73 -0.45
CA SER A 27 14.57 17.10 -1.87
C SER A 27 13.64 16.33 -2.80
N ASP A 28 13.19 15.15 -2.37
CA ASP A 28 12.28 14.29 -3.11
C ASP A 28 11.08 13.94 -2.20
N THR A 29 9.89 14.40 -2.61
CA THR A 29 8.62 14.13 -1.93
C THR A 29 7.84 12.99 -2.57
N SER A 30 8.37 12.36 -3.61
CA SER A 30 7.70 11.29 -4.36
C SER A 30 7.55 9.99 -3.55
N SER A 31 8.40 9.78 -2.56
CA SER A 31 8.40 8.61 -1.67
C SER A 31 7.64 8.84 -0.36
N ILE A 32 7.02 10.01 -0.18
CA ILE A 32 6.29 10.35 1.04
C ILE A 32 4.97 9.58 1.05
N GLY A 33 4.77 8.79 2.09
CA GLY A 33 3.63 7.91 2.25
C GLY A 33 2.34 8.62 2.67
N ARG A 34 1.41 7.85 3.21
CA ARG A 34 0.06 8.33 3.59
C ARG A 34 0.07 9.35 4.73
N LEU A 35 1.10 9.32 5.58
CA LEU A 35 1.26 10.21 6.75
C LEU A 35 2.37 11.23 6.50
N VAL A 36 2.19 12.03 5.46
CA VAL A 36 3.14 13.06 4.99
C VAL A 36 3.68 13.92 6.13
N ASP A 37 2.83 14.36 7.05
CA ASP A 37 3.25 15.23 8.16
C ASP A 37 4.20 14.51 9.13
N VAL A 38 3.90 13.23 9.43
CA VAL A 38 4.74 12.42 10.35
C VAL A 38 6.09 12.14 9.73
N GLU A 39 6.13 11.77 8.45
CA GLU A 39 7.38 11.51 7.71
C GLU A 39 8.22 12.78 7.56
N PHE A 40 7.56 13.91 7.29
CA PHE A 40 8.21 15.20 7.21
C PHE A 40 8.83 15.63 8.55
N TRP A 41 8.15 15.42 9.67
CA TRP A 41 8.69 15.66 10.99
C TRP A 41 9.82 14.67 11.32
N ALA A 42 9.67 13.39 11.00
CA ALA A 42 10.71 12.38 11.19
C ALA A 42 11.99 12.74 10.42
N TYR A 43 11.87 13.19 9.18
CA TYR A 43 13.00 13.70 8.40
C TYR A 43 13.75 14.83 9.11
N ARG A 44 13.03 15.76 9.72
CA ARG A 44 13.62 16.91 10.45
C ARG A 44 14.29 16.51 11.75
N TRP A 45 13.76 15.47 12.43
CA TRP A 45 14.30 15.03 13.71
C TRP A 45 15.47 14.06 13.58
N ALA A 46 15.55 13.33 12.51
CA ALA A 46 16.54 12.28 12.31
C ALA A 46 17.97 12.75 12.65
N PRO A 47 18.45 13.93 12.22
CA PRO A 47 19.80 14.39 12.56
C PRO A 47 20.01 14.66 14.05
N ALA A 48 18.96 14.99 14.82
CA ALA A 48 19.06 15.16 16.27
C ALA A 48 19.48 13.87 16.98
N PHE A 49 19.14 12.72 16.39
CA PHE A 49 19.49 11.40 16.86
C PHE A 49 20.69 10.78 16.12
N LYS A 50 21.41 11.58 15.32
CA LYS A 50 22.52 11.14 14.47
C LYS A 50 22.10 10.10 13.41
N ILE A 51 20.86 10.11 13.01
CA ILE A 51 20.31 9.27 11.95
C ILE A 51 20.30 10.07 10.64
N ASN A 52 20.69 9.42 9.54
CA ASN A 52 20.56 10.04 8.22
C ASN A 52 19.07 10.15 7.83
N SER A 53 18.64 11.35 7.48
CA SER A 53 17.23 11.60 7.15
C SER A 53 16.74 10.79 5.94
N ASN A 54 17.59 10.57 4.93
CA ASN A 54 17.22 9.77 3.75
C ASN A 54 17.13 8.28 4.10
N GLU A 55 18.02 7.78 4.95
CA GLU A 55 17.96 6.40 5.45
C GLU A 55 16.69 6.15 6.25
N LEU A 56 16.26 7.12 7.08
CA LEU A 56 14.99 7.02 7.80
C LEU A 56 13.79 6.90 6.86
N ILE A 57 13.74 7.71 5.80
CA ILE A 57 12.67 7.64 4.79
C ILE A 57 12.66 6.28 4.11
N GLN A 58 13.84 5.75 3.77
CA GLN A 58 13.96 4.43 3.16
C GLN A 58 13.42 3.34 4.09
N ILE A 59 13.82 3.33 5.37
CA ILE A 59 13.32 2.38 6.37
C ILE A 59 11.80 2.47 6.51
N VAL A 60 11.23 3.68 6.53
CA VAL A 60 9.77 3.87 6.63
C VAL A 60 9.07 3.30 5.39
N SER A 61 9.60 3.57 4.19
CA SER A 61 9.03 3.05 2.95
C SER A 61 9.12 1.53 2.84
N GLU A 62 10.24 0.94 3.25
CA GLU A 62 10.42 -0.51 3.31
C GLU A 62 9.44 -1.17 4.29
N ASN A 63 9.26 -0.60 5.47
CA ASN A 63 8.28 -1.09 6.44
C ASN A 63 6.85 -0.98 5.93
N GLN A 64 6.49 0.08 5.22
CA GLN A 64 5.17 0.21 4.59
C GLN A 64 4.95 -0.86 3.53
N ASN A 65 5.97 -1.15 2.71
CA ASN A 65 5.91 -2.21 1.70
C ASN A 65 5.76 -3.60 2.35
N LEU A 66 6.48 -3.88 3.44
CA LEU A 66 6.36 -5.13 4.19
C LEU A 66 4.96 -5.29 4.82
N LEU A 67 4.39 -4.23 5.36
CA LEU A 67 3.02 -4.25 5.90
C LEU A 67 1.99 -4.49 4.79
N GLN A 68 2.16 -3.87 3.63
CA GLN A 68 1.27 -4.08 2.48
C GLN A 68 1.36 -5.50 1.93
N SER A 69 2.57 -6.08 1.82
CA SER A 69 2.74 -7.46 1.38
C SER A 69 2.10 -8.46 2.34
N SER A 70 2.26 -8.26 3.64
CA SER A 70 1.66 -9.14 4.65
C SER A 70 0.13 -9.11 4.65
N VAL A 71 -0.47 -7.96 4.35
CA VAL A 71 -1.94 -7.83 4.20
C VAL A 71 -2.42 -8.49 2.92
N SER A 72 -1.65 -8.42 1.83
CA SER A 72 -2.01 -9.04 0.56
C SER A 72 -1.89 -10.57 0.60
N GLU A 73 -0.84 -11.10 1.22
CA GLU A 73 -0.62 -12.54 1.38
C GLU A 73 -1.73 -13.23 2.18
N ASN A 74 -2.35 -12.52 3.13
CA ASN A 74 -3.45 -13.04 3.94
C ASN A 74 -4.84 -12.83 3.32
N SER A 75 -4.95 -12.15 2.17
CA SER A 75 -6.22 -11.91 1.49
C SER A 75 -6.53 -13.00 0.48
N SER A 76 -7.57 -13.81 0.75
CA SER A 76 -8.04 -14.83 -0.19
C SER A 76 -8.39 -14.24 -1.56
N PHE A 77 -8.97 -13.05 -1.57
CA PHE A 77 -9.32 -12.34 -2.80
C PHE A 77 -8.10 -11.88 -3.60
N CYS A 78 -7.02 -11.43 -2.94
CA CYS A 78 -5.77 -11.08 -3.61
C CYS A 78 -5.12 -12.28 -4.25
N ASN A 79 -5.04 -13.39 -3.51
CA ASN A 79 -4.47 -14.64 -4.01
C ASN A 79 -5.25 -15.17 -5.21
N ALA A 80 -6.59 -15.16 -5.14
CA ALA A 80 -7.43 -15.55 -6.27
C ALA A 80 -7.19 -14.66 -7.50
N LEU A 81 -7.09 -13.33 -7.34
CA LEU A 81 -6.77 -12.41 -8.44
C LEU A 81 -5.41 -12.70 -9.08
N CYS A 82 -4.39 -12.95 -8.26
CA CYS A 82 -3.06 -13.30 -8.76
C CYS A 82 -3.08 -14.61 -9.54
N HIS A 83 -3.75 -15.64 -9.01
CA HIS A 83 -3.89 -16.92 -9.71
C HIS A 83 -4.72 -16.81 -10.98
N PHE A 84 -5.79 -16.06 -10.96
CA PHE A 84 -6.66 -15.79 -12.12
C PHE A 84 -5.90 -15.16 -13.30
N MET A 85 -4.90 -14.33 -12.99
CA MET A 85 -4.04 -13.70 -14.01
C MET A 85 -2.87 -14.59 -14.45
N VAL A 86 -2.70 -15.79 -13.87
CA VAL A 86 -1.69 -16.74 -14.36
C VAL A 86 -2.10 -17.24 -15.72
N GLY A 87 -1.25 -17.03 -16.73
CA GLY A 87 -1.52 -17.42 -18.12
C GLY A 87 -2.42 -16.47 -18.91
N LYS A 88 -2.86 -15.37 -18.30
CA LYS A 88 -3.62 -14.30 -18.97
C LYS A 88 -2.75 -13.03 -19.02
N ASP A 89 -2.53 -12.47 -20.20
CA ASP A 89 -1.78 -11.21 -20.35
C ASP A 89 -2.66 -10.01 -20.01
N LYS A 90 -3.96 -10.13 -20.29
CA LYS A 90 -4.93 -9.06 -20.08
C LYS A 90 -6.30 -9.62 -19.79
N TRP A 91 -7.00 -8.99 -18.84
CA TRP A 91 -8.42 -9.19 -18.58
C TRP A 91 -9.14 -7.84 -18.59
N LYS A 92 -10.39 -7.82 -19.11
CA LYS A 92 -11.22 -6.62 -19.18
C LYS A 92 -12.69 -6.99 -19.05
N GLY A 93 -13.34 -6.42 -18.06
CA GLY A 93 -14.77 -6.63 -17.79
C GLY A 93 -15.28 -5.64 -16.77
N THR A 94 -16.51 -5.82 -16.29
CA THR A 94 -17.03 -5.10 -15.14
C THR A 94 -16.54 -5.73 -13.85
N ILE A 95 -16.68 -5.04 -12.72
CA ILE A 95 -16.32 -5.64 -11.42
C ILE A 95 -17.24 -6.81 -11.04
N THR A 96 -18.45 -6.83 -11.57
CA THR A 96 -19.41 -7.93 -11.39
C THR A 96 -18.92 -9.16 -12.13
N ASP A 97 -18.57 -9.01 -13.42
CA ASP A 97 -18.03 -10.10 -14.25
C ASP A 97 -16.77 -10.69 -13.60
N LEU A 98 -15.89 -9.80 -13.09
CA LEU A 98 -14.67 -10.24 -12.39
C LEU A 98 -14.98 -11.09 -11.15
N LEU A 99 -15.96 -10.66 -10.34
CA LEU A 99 -16.33 -11.39 -9.13
C LEU A 99 -16.96 -12.73 -9.46
N GLU A 100 -17.82 -12.80 -10.46
CA GLU A 100 -18.47 -14.03 -10.93
C GLU A 100 -17.42 -15.03 -11.46
N GLU A 101 -16.52 -14.59 -12.35
CA GLU A 101 -15.46 -15.45 -12.88
C GLU A 101 -14.52 -15.98 -11.77
N LEU A 102 -14.21 -15.13 -10.77
CA LEU A 102 -13.38 -15.55 -9.63
C LEU A 102 -14.12 -16.54 -8.72
N GLU A 103 -15.43 -16.38 -8.51
CA GLU A 103 -16.23 -17.31 -7.72
C GLU A 103 -16.39 -18.67 -8.39
N GLU A 104 -16.48 -18.70 -9.72
CA GLU A 104 -16.51 -19.91 -10.52
C GLU A 104 -15.16 -20.66 -10.49
N GLU A 105 -14.05 -19.93 -10.65
CA GLU A 105 -12.72 -20.52 -10.73
C GLU A 105 -12.18 -20.91 -9.34
N PHE A 106 -12.53 -20.14 -8.28
CA PHE A 106 -12.04 -20.34 -6.91
C PHE A 106 -13.15 -20.48 -5.86
N PRO A 107 -14.02 -21.53 -5.94
CA PRO A 107 -15.18 -21.68 -5.05
C PRO A 107 -14.80 -21.92 -3.58
N SER A 108 -13.62 -22.44 -3.29
CA SER A 108 -13.11 -22.62 -1.94
C SER A 108 -12.77 -21.30 -1.27
N GLU A 109 -12.13 -20.39 -2.01
CA GLU A 109 -11.75 -19.06 -1.55
C GLU A 109 -12.98 -18.16 -1.39
N ALA A 110 -13.96 -18.28 -2.28
CA ALA A 110 -15.21 -17.52 -2.26
C ALA A 110 -16.06 -17.75 -0.98
N ARG A 111 -15.86 -18.90 -0.29
CA ARG A 111 -16.54 -19.21 0.98
C ARG A 111 -15.93 -18.55 2.19
N ARG A 112 -14.72 -17.98 2.09
CA ARG A 112 -14.04 -17.37 3.21
C ARG A 112 -14.72 -16.06 3.65
N LYS A 113 -14.52 -15.69 4.92
CA LYS A 113 -15.14 -14.50 5.51
C LYS A 113 -14.59 -13.19 4.92
N ASP A 114 -13.34 -13.18 4.49
CA ASP A 114 -12.64 -12.05 3.89
C ASP A 114 -12.96 -11.85 2.41
N TRP A 115 -13.73 -12.77 1.79
CA TRP A 115 -14.18 -12.66 0.42
C TRP A 115 -15.23 -11.55 0.24
N PRO A 116 -15.11 -10.69 -0.80
CA PRO A 116 -16.07 -9.62 -1.05
C PRO A 116 -17.43 -10.20 -1.50
N LYS A 117 -18.47 -9.93 -0.72
CA LYS A 117 -19.83 -10.46 -0.99
C LYS A 117 -20.63 -9.61 -1.99
N THR A 118 -20.14 -8.45 -2.37
CA THR A 118 -20.79 -7.57 -3.33
C THR A 118 -19.79 -6.95 -4.29
N PRO A 119 -20.19 -6.61 -5.53
CA PRO A 119 -19.33 -5.94 -6.50
C PRO A 119 -18.74 -4.61 -5.99
N GLN A 120 -19.49 -3.88 -5.14
CA GLN A 120 -19.01 -2.62 -4.56
C GLN A 120 -17.83 -2.86 -3.59
N ILE A 121 -17.95 -3.90 -2.75
CA ILE A 121 -16.86 -4.29 -1.83
C ILE A 121 -15.66 -4.79 -2.64
N ALA A 122 -15.90 -5.65 -3.65
CA ALA A 122 -14.85 -6.15 -4.54
C ALA A 122 -14.11 -4.98 -5.22
N GLY A 123 -14.83 -4.02 -5.79
CA GLY A 123 -14.24 -2.85 -6.42
C GLY A 123 -13.41 -1.98 -5.48
N SER A 124 -13.82 -1.88 -4.21
CA SER A 124 -13.06 -1.16 -3.18
C SER A 124 -11.81 -1.93 -2.76
N GLN A 125 -11.92 -3.26 -2.66
CA GLN A 125 -10.77 -4.12 -2.35
C GLN A 125 -9.72 -4.13 -3.46
N VAL A 126 -10.12 -4.30 -4.74
CA VAL A 126 -9.19 -4.25 -5.88
C VAL A 126 -8.42 -2.93 -5.91
N LYS A 127 -9.07 -1.80 -5.62
CA LYS A 127 -8.37 -0.51 -5.54
C LYS A 127 -7.33 -0.47 -4.43
N ARG A 128 -7.63 -1.04 -3.26
CA ARG A 128 -6.68 -1.11 -2.13
C ARG A 128 -5.52 -2.05 -2.42
N LEU A 129 -5.79 -3.12 -3.17
CA LEU A 129 -4.80 -4.12 -3.56
C LEU A 129 -3.93 -3.69 -4.75
N LYS A 130 -4.15 -2.49 -5.32
CA LYS A 130 -3.41 -2.03 -6.50
C LYS A 130 -1.90 -2.12 -6.32
N SER A 131 -1.36 -1.62 -5.22
CA SER A 131 0.08 -1.67 -4.93
C SER A 131 0.59 -3.11 -4.74
N SER A 132 -0.22 -3.97 -4.14
CA SER A 132 0.12 -5.39 -3.98
C SER A 132 0.09 -6.13 -5.32
N LEU A 133 -0.89 -5.86 -6.17
CA LEU A 133 -0.96 -6.43 -7.51
C LEU A 133 0.22 -5.99 -8.38
N GLU A 134 0.70 -4.76 -8.22
CA GLU A 134 1.89 -4.24 -8.90
C GLU A 134 3.17 -5.00 -8.50
N GLN A 135 3.26 -5.55 -7.29
CA GLN A 135 4.37 -6.44 -6.86
C GLN A 135 4.36 -7.78 -7.61
N TYR A 136 3.19 -8.24 -8.04
CA TYR A 136 3.01 -9.44 -8.88
C TYR A 136 2.99 -9.13 -10.37
N ASP A 137 3.51 -7.96 -10.77
CA ASP A 137 3.55 -7.47 -12.15
C ASP A 137 2.15 -7.33 -12.79
N ILE A 138 1.10 -7.17 -11.98
CA ILE A 138 -0.27 -6.97 -12.45
C ILE A 138 -0.64 -5.49 -12.31
N SER A 139 -0.88 -4.80 -13.41
CA SER A 139 -1.38 -3.43 -13.40
C SER A 139 -2.91 -3.38 -13.36
N TYR A 140 -3.46 -2.53 -12.52
CA TYR A 140 -4.89 -2.27 -12.40
C TYR A 140 -5.25 -0.89 -12.94
N ARG A 141 -6.21 -0.83 -13.87
CA ARG A 141 -6.82 0.41 -14.34
C ARG A 141 -8.34 0.32 -14.31
N SER A 142 -8.99 1.43 -13.99
CA SER A 142 -10.45 1.54 -14.06
C SER A 142 -10.81 2.67 -15.02
N VAL A 143 -11.60 2.34 -16.03
CA VAL A 143 -12.04 3.28 -17.07
C VAL A 143 -13.57 3.35 -17.07
N ARG A 144 -14.11 4.57 -17.09
CA ARG A 144 -15.55 4.77 -17.25
C ARG A 144 -15.88 4.87 -18.73
N LYS A 145 -16.72 3.94 -19.22
CA LYS A 145 -17.19 3.96 -20.60
C LYS A 145 -18.72 3.92 -20.57
N ASN A 146 -19.33 4.97 -21.13
CA ASN A 146 -20.79 5.18 -21.07
C ASN A 146 -21.26 5.18 -19.59
N SER A 147 -22.25 4.37 -19.23
CA SER A 147 -22.77 4.24 -17.86
C SER A 147 -22.02 3.20 -17.02
N CYS A 148 -21.10 2.40 -17.59
CA CYS A 148 -20.41 1.32 -16.90
C CYS A 148 -18.98 1.66 -16.56
N ARG A 149 -18.51 1.15 -15.40
CA ARG A 149 -17.11 1.20 -15.01
C ARG A 149 -16.44 -0.13 -15.36
N LEU A 150 -15.49 -0.07 -16.29
CA LEU A 150 -14.67 -1.22 -16.68
C LEU A 150 -13.40 -1.29 -15.85
N VAL A 151 -13.06 -2.50 -15.47
CA VAL A 151 -11.79 -2.87 -14.84
C VAL A 151 -10.91 -3.52 -15.90
N ILE A 152 -9.67 -3.14 -15.90
CA ILE A 152 -8.65 -3.69 -16.79
C ILE A 152 -7.50 -4.14 -15.91
N LEU A 153 -7.16 -5.43 -15.99
CA LEU A 153 -5.99 -6.04 -15.38
C LEU A 153 -5.03 -6.41 -16.52
N GLU A 154 -3.79 -5.99 -16.43
CA GLU A 154 -2.76 -6.25 -17.45
C GLU A 154 -1.48 -6.71 -16.75
N LYS A 155 -0.88 -7.78 -17.26
CA LYS A 155 0.43 -8.25 -16.82
C LYS A 155 1.52 -7.37 -17.42
N LYS A 156 2.41 -6.85 -16.59
CA LYS A 156 3.58 -6.10 -17.06
C LYS A 156 4.61 -7.11 -17.53
N HIS A 157 4.91 -7.14 -18.81
CA HIS A 157 6.10 -7.81 -19.29
C HIS A 157 7.31 -6.94 -18.91
N LYS A 158 8.26 -7.52 -18.17
CA LYS A 158 9.59 -6.92 -18.03
C LYS A 158 10.31 -7.18 -19.36
N ASP A 159 10.50 -6.10 -20.13
CA ASP A 159 11.50 -6.11 -21.20
C ASP A 159 12.90 -6.21 -20.60
#